data_03f9d7a93cad43a8e4808d1fac158efd
#
_entry.id   03f9d7a93cad43a8e4808d1fac158efd
#
_cell.length_a   1.000
_cell.length_b   1.000
_cell.length_c   1.000
_cell.angle_alpha   90.00
_cell.angle_beta   90.00
_cell.angle_gamma   90.00
#
_symmetry.space_group_name_H-M   'P 1'
#
loop_
_entity.id
_entity.type
_entity.pdbx_description
1 polymer ?
#
loop_
_entity_poly.entity_id
_entity_poly.type
_entity_poly.pdbx_seq_one_letter_code
_entity_poly.pdbx_strand_id
1 'polypeptide(L)'
;MCSEFILGVGGHPGAAGLSLPAENLLVFRRALSNNVELIRDPSAVMAGLLIDAVLPLDQLTLEFAQEIDRLAPFGEGNPAVTFAARDITVEYDRTFGRKGEHREVTIADREGHTQKLIWWRGAEIDLPDAPLDVAFQIKTSTFRGETALAIEWVDFREAEVPIAEVAAPPQIIEVIDWRTKNLTQITLQDFPAAQGLATWADGAATAPFTLTRRYDLPQADVLVIWAAPCGWRELVYAIERVKPTTIYLCAADAADDRVEPFLKRLMGLLKHDITQRGGRVTVPRLAAALNQRLITARQGIEWLEAAGQISVREWSDEHLTVELGGHASDEADELASELRVLLAETAAWRQYYRRLKVDPIADVARRAALHQS
;
A
#
# COMPACT_ATOMS: atom_id res chain seq x y z
N MET A 1 -24.46 24.27 -15.47
CA MET A 1 -24.16 23.96 -16.88
C MET A 1 -25.16 22.96 -17.49
N CYS A 2 -25.72 22.00 -16.74
CA CYS A 2 -26.77 21.08 -17.24
C CYS A 2 -28.13 21.32 -16.59
N SER A 3 -28.29 22.38 -15.80
CA SER A 3 -29.49 22.66 -15.00
C SER A 3 -30.75 22.95 -15.83
N GLU A 4 -30.58 23.42 -17.05
CA GLU A 4 -31.69 23.67 -17.98
C GLU A 4 -32.43 22.41 -18.46
N PHE A 5 -31.81 21.25 -18.33
CA PHE A 5 -32.37 19.95 -18.76
C PHE A 5 -33.04 19.16 -17.64
N ILE A 6 -32.89 19.61 -16.37
CA ILE A 6 -33.32 18.84 -15.19
C ILE A 6 -34.46 19.52 -14.44
N LEU A 7 -35.33 18.72 -13.83
CA LEU A 7 -36.43 19.17 -12.99
C LEU A 7 -36.03 19.28 -11.52
N GLY A 8 -35.06 18.49 -11.10
CA GLY A 8 -34.54 18.48 -9.73
C GLY A 8 -33.29 17.65 -9.61
N VAL A 9 -32.44 18.00 -8.65
CA VAL A 9 -31.21 17.30 -8.33
C VAL A 9 -31.00 17.29 -6.83
N GLY A 10 -30.46 16.19 -6.31
CA GLY A 10 -30.04 16.03 -4.92
C GLY A 10 -28.94 15.00 -4.82
N GLY A 11 -28.08 15.10 -3.81
CA GLY A 11 -26.98 14.15 -3.62
C GLY A 11 -25.88 14.65 -2.71
N HIS A 12 -24.83 13.85 -2.63
CA HIS A 12 -23.59 14.08 -1.92
C HIS A 12 -22.41 14.01 -2.91
N PRO A 13 -21.18 14.38 -2.53
CA PRO A 13 -20.03 14.34 -3.43
C PRO A 13 -19.80 13.00 -4.14
N GLY A 14 -20.17 11.88 -3.53
CA GLY A 14 -20.00 10.54 -4.08
C GLY A 14 -21.21 9.95 -4.81
N ALA A 15 -22.40 10.55 -4.71
CA ALA A 15 -23.61 10.03 -5.37
C ALA A 15 -24.67 11.13 -5.52
N ALA A 16 -25.20 11.30 -6.72
CA ALA A 16 -26.26 12.27 -7.00
C ALA A 16 -27.42 11.62 -7.77
N GLY A 17 -28.64 11.99 -7.40
CA GLY A 17 -29.86 11.64 -8.13
C GLY A 17 -30.44 12.86 -8.79
N LEU A 18 -31.05 12.69 -9.96
CA LEU A 18 -31.74 13.77 -10.67
C LEU A 18 -32.99 13.26 -11.36
N SER A 19 -33.91 14.17 -11.63
CA SER A 19 -35.09 13.92 -12.45
C SER A 19 -35.10 14.89 -13.65
N LEU A 20 -35.46 14.37 -14.82
CA LEU A 20 -35.54 15.15 -16.04
C LEU A 20 -36.67 14.62 -16.93
N PRO A 21 -37.22 15.42 -17.84
CA PRO A 21 -38.16 14.98 -18.88
C PRO A 21 -37.48 13.95 -19.80
N ALA A 22 -38.22 12.89 -20.19
CA ALA A 22 -37.68 11.82 -21.01
C ALA A 22 -37.11 12.33 -22.35
N GLU A 23 -37.74 13.35 -22.94
CA GLU A 23 -37.28 14.02 -24.16
C GLU A 23 -35.91 14.67 -24.01
N ASN A 24 -35.52 15.07 -22.80
CA ASN A 24 -34.23 15.72 -22.55
C ASN A 24 -33.09 14.73 -22.30
N LEU A 25 -33.35 13.45 -22.19
CA LEU A 25 -32.36 12.43 -21.78
C LEU A 25 -31.11 12.43 -22.68
N LEU A 26 -31.30 12.45 -24.00
CA LEU A 26 -30.18 12.39 -24.95
C LEU A 26 -29.35 13.67 -24.96
N VAL A 27 -30.02 14.83 -24.88
CA VAL A 27 -29.33 16.13 -24.83
C VAL A 27 -28.60 16.31 -23.54
N PHE A 28 -29.23 15.96 -22.43
CA PHE A 28 -28.60 15.97 -21.09
C PHE A 28 -27.36 15.06 -21.04
N ARG A 29 -27.45 13.82 -21.54
CA ARG A 29 -26.33 12.88 -21.57
C ARG A 29 -25.11 13.45 -22.32
N ARG A 30 -25.34 14.07 -23.49
CA ARG A 30 -24.28 14.73 -24.26
C ARG A 30 -23.67 15.91 -23.53
N ALA A 31 -24.52 16.79 -22.98
CA ALA A 31 -24.08 17.94 -22.21
C ALA A 31 -23.29 17.55 -20.96
N LEU A 32 -23.73 16.50 -20.26
CA LEU A 32 -23.03 15.98 -19.10
C LEU A 32 -21.66 15.42 -19.49
N SER A 33 -21.57 14.59 -20.54
CA SER A 33 -20.29 14.06 -21.02
C SER A 33 -19.30 15.15 -21.37
N ASN A 34 -19.73 16.17 -22.14
CA ASN A 34 -18.87 17.29 -22.52
C ASN A 34 -18.40 18.11 -21.29
N ASN A 35 -19.27 18.30 -20.30
CA ASN A 35 -18.90 19.02 -19.08
C ASN A 35 -17.93 18.20 -18.21
N VAL A 36 -18.09 16.87 -18.13
CA VAL A 36 -17.15 15.99 -17.40
C VAL A 36 -15.77 16.05 -18.06
N GLU A 37 -15.68 16.03 -19.40
CA GLU A 37 -14.41 16.20 -20.11
C GLU A 37 -13.72 17.54 -19.82
N LEU A 38 -14.49 18.63 -19.72
CA LEU A 38 -13.96 19.97 -19.42
C LEU A 38 -13.43 20.13 -17.99
N ILE A 39 -14.00 19.38 -17.03
CA ILE A 39 -13.58 19.45 -15.61
C ILE A 39 -12.57 18.32 -15.26
N ARG A 40 -12.40 17.35 -16.15
CA ARG A 40 -11.45 16.27 -15.95
C ARG A 40 -10.03 16.87 -15.93
N ASP A 41 -9.35 16.73 -14.80
CA ASP A 41 -7.94 17.06 -14.68
C ASP A 41 -7.13 16.09 -15.58
N PRO A 42 -6.45 16.59 -16.63
CA PRO A 42 -5.63 15.73 -17.48
C PRO A 42 -4.47 15.05 -16.72
N SER A 43 -4.10 15.63 -15.56
CA SER A 43 -3.06 15.09 -14.68
C SER A 43 -3.62 14.15 -13.60
N ALA A 44 -4.95 14.04 -13.48
CA ALA A 44 -5.55 13.01 -12.65
C ALA A 44 -5.11 11.66 -13.22
N VAL A 45 -4.14 11.05 -12.56
CA VAL A 45 -3.69 9.68 -12.83
C VAL A 45 -4.96 8.83 -12.89
N MET A 46 -5.22 8.22 -14.04
CA MET A 46 -6.28 7.21 -14.12
C MET A 46 -6.02 6.26 -12.94
N ALA A 47 -6.96 6.19 -12.02
CA ALA A 47 -6.85 5.25 -10.91
C ALA A 47 -6.71 3.87 -11.55
N GLY A 48 -5.48 3.37 -11.58
CA GLY A 48 -5.19 2.05 -12.10
C GLY A 48 -5.96 1.02 -11.24
N LEU A 49 -6.32 -0.10 -11.86
CA LEU A 49 -6.88 -1.20 -11.09
C LEU A 49 -5.83 -1.70 -10.09
N LEU A 50 -6.16 -1.66 -8.81
CA LEU A 50 -5.29 -2.19 -7.77
C LEU A 50 -5.30 -3.72 -7.84
N ILE A 51 -4.13 -4.30 -8.03
CA ILE A 51 -3.91 -5.76 -7.98
C ILE A 51 -3.24 -6.11 -6.66
N ASP A 52 -3.91 -6.94 -5.86
CA ASP A 52 -3.41 -7.35 -4.56
C ASP A 52 -2.30 -8.40 -4.66
N ALA A 53 -2.41 -9.33 -5.62
CA ALA A 53 -1.37 -10.31 -5.91
C ALA A 53 -1.44 -10.84 -7.35
N VAL A 54 -0.30 -11.32 -7.86
CA VAL A 54 -0.22 -12.08 -9.12
C VAL A 54 -0.11 -13.55 -8.78
N LEU A 55 -0.96 -14.38 -9.40
CA LEU A 55 -1.07 -15.81 -9.12
C LEU A 55 -0.95 -16.63 -10.42
N PRO A 56 -0.24 -17.76 -10.40
CA PRO A 56 -0.32 -18.74 -11.47
C PRO A 56 -1.66 -19.49 -11.43
N LEU A 57 -2.10 -20.02 -12.57
CA LEU A 57 -3.44 -20.60 -12.70
C LEU A 57 -3.64 -21.89 -11.90
N ASP A 58 -2.59 -22.64 -11.62
CA ASP A 58 -2.62 -23.88 -10.81
C ASP A 58 -2.96 -23.63 -9.34
N GLN A 59 -2.73 -22.40 -8.83
CA GLN A 59 -3.09 -22.03 -7.46
C GLN A 59 -4.57 -21.64 -7.29
N LEU A 60 -5.32 -21.49 -8.38
CA LEU A 60 -6.72 -21.12 -8.36
C LEU A 60 -7.58 -22.34 -8.03
N THR A 61 -7.65 -22.71 -6.77
CA THR A 61 -8.38 -23.89 -6.28
C THR A 61 -9.58 -23.50 -5.42
N LEU A 62 -10.49 -24.46 -5.18
CA LEU A 62 -11.64 -24.25 -4.30
C LEU A 62 -11.20 -23.96 -2.86
N GLU A 63 -10.15 -24.61 -2.39
CA GLU A 63 -9.58 -24.42 -1.07
C GLU A 63 -9.04 -22.99 -0.92
N PHE A 64 -8.36 -22.49 -1.94
CA PHE A 64 -7.89 -21.09 -1.95
C PHE A 64 -9.06 -20.10 -1.94
N ALA A 65 -10.12 -20.34 -2.70
CA ALA A 65 -11.33 -19.51 -2.68
C ALA A 65 -11.97 -19.46 -1.29
N GLN A 66 -12.01 -20.59 -0.58
CA GLN A 66 -12.52 -20.67 0.80
C GLN A 66 -11.68 -19.86 1.78
N GLU A 67 -10.36 -19.81 1.61
CA GLU A 67 -9.48 -18.95 2.42
C GLU A 67 -9.73 -17.46 2.14
N ILE A 68 -9.93 -17.08 0.87
CA ILE A 68 -10.29 -15.69 0.50
C ILE A 68 -11.65 -15.29 1.09
N ASP A 69 -12.64 -16.18 1.07
CA ASP A 69 -13.96 -15.90 1.63
C ASP A 69 -13.92 -15.61 3.15
N ARG A 70 -12.88 -16.05 3.86
CA ARG A 70 -12.67 -15.74 5.29
C ARG A 70 -12.29 -14.28 5.55
N LEU A 71 -11.89 -13.54 4.53
CA LEU A 71 -11.64 -12.10 4.63
C LEU A 71 -12.92 -11.27 4.56
N ALA A 72 -14.07 -11.90 4.25
CA ALA A 72 -15.37 -11.24 4.20
C ALA A 72 -15.83 -10.75 5.61
N PRO A 73 -16.72 -9.74 5.67
CA PRO A 73 -17.51 -9.18 4.58
C PRO A 73 -16.72 -8.14 3.76
N PHE A 74 -16.85 -8.23 2.45
CA PHE A 74 -16.29 -7.23 1.53
C PHE A 74 -17.26 -6.05 1.36
N GLY A 75 -16.72 -4.84 1.18
CA GLY A 75 -17.49 -3.62 0.99
C GLY A 75 -16.62 -2.37 1.05
N GLU A 76 -17.21 -1.23 1.37
CA GLU A 76 -16.50 0.02 1.57
C GLU A 76 -15.52 -0.11 2.74
N GLY A 77 -14.22 0.20 2.50
CA GLY A 77 -13.14 0.02 3.50
C GLY A 77 -12.53 -1.40 3.55
N ASN A 78 -13.18 -2.41 2.95
CA ASN A 78 -12.61 -3.75 2.77
C ASN A 78 -13.01 -4.30 1.38
N PRO A 79 -12.41 -3.81 0.29
CA PRO A 79 -12.76 -4.22 -1.06
C PRO A 79 -12.45 -5.70 -1.29
N ALA A 80 -13.16 -6.32 -2.23
CA ALA A 80 -12.85 -7.69 -2.65
C ALA A 80 -11.44 -7.76 -3.22
N VAL A 81 -10.73 -8.84 -2.86
CA VAL A 81 -9.34 -9.05 -3.29
C VAL A 81 -9.30 -9.26 -4.80
N THR A 82 -8.48 -8.49 -5.49
CA THR A 82 -8.30 -8.56 -6.94
C THR A 82 -6.94 -9.14 -7.27
N PHE A 83 -6.94 -10.25 -7.98
CA PHE A 83 -5.75 -10.95 -8.43
C PHE A 83 -5.46 -10.67 -9.89
N ALA A 84 -4.24 -10.96 -10.34
CA ALA A 84 -3.91 -11.02 -11.76
C ALA A 84 -3.18 -12.31 -12.10
N ALA A 85 -3.38 -12.80 -13.33
CA ALA A 85 -2.52 -13.78 -13.98
C ALA A 85 -1.88 -13.12 -15.20
N ARG A 86 -0.60 -13.42 -15.44
CA ARG A 86 0.17 -12.80 -16.51
C ARG A 86 0.39 -13.76 -17.66
N ASP A 87 0.50 -13.19 -18.86
CA ASP A 87 0.93 -13.92 -20.04
C ASP A 87 -0.01 -15.11 -20.39
N ILE A 88 -1.30 -14.82 -20.31
CA ILE A 88 -2.40 -15.76 -20.45
C ILE A 88 -2.93 -15.74 -21.87
N THR A 89 -3.20 -16.90 -22.42
CA THR A 89 -3.89 -17.06 -23.71
C THR A 89 -5.37 -17.42 -23.50
N VAL A 90 -6.23 -16.91 -24.37
CA VAL A 90 -7.64 -17.31 -24.42
C VAL A 90 -7.75 -18.53 -25.31
N GLU A 91 -8.15 -19.67 -24.74
CA GLU A 91 -8.34 -20.91 -25.52
C GLU A 91 -9.74 -21.03 -26.08
N TYR A 92 -10.73 -20.58 -25.34
CA TYR A 92 -12.13 -20.68 -25.73
C TYR A 92 -12.92 -19.58 -25.02
N ASP A 93 -13.88 -19.01 -25.77
CA ASP A 93 -14.88 -18.13 -25.18
C ASP A 93 -16.26 -18.35 -25.81
N ARG A 94 -17.29 -18.04 -25.03
CA ARG A 94 -18.67 -18.05 -25.50
C ARG A 94 -19.50 -17.03 -24.78
N THR A 95 -20.46 -16.44 -25.46
CA THR A 95 -21.46 -15.58 -24.87
C THR A 95 -22.62 -16.35 -24.28
N PHE A 96 -23.21 -15.83 -23.20
CA PHE A 96 -24.39 -16.38 -22.55
C PHE A 96 -25.27 -15.28 -21.93
N GLY A 97 -26.40 -15.64 -21.35
CA GLY A 97 -27.42 -14.72 -20.84
C GLY A 97 -28.60 -14.56 -21.79
N ARG A 98 -29.68 -13.92 -21.34
CA ARG A 98 -30.89 -13.76 -22.16
C ARG A 98 -30.69 -12.96 -23.45
N LYS A 99 -29.73 -12.01 -23.40
CA LYS A 99 -29.35 -11.13 -24.51
C LYS A 99 -27.95 -11.43 -25.04
N GLY A 100 -27.28 -12.49 -24.53
CA GLY A 100 -25.90 -12.80 -24.85
C GLY A 100 -24.91 -11.78 -24.30
N GLU A 101 -25.26 -11.10 -23.19
CA GLU A 101 -24.51 -9.98 -22.63
C GLU A 101 -23.29 -10.37 -21.79
N HIS A 102 -23.19 -11.63 -21.38
CA HIS A 102 -22.09 -12.16 -20.56
C HIS A 102 -21.17 -13.04 -21.40
N ARG A 103 -19.97 -13.25 -20.91
CA ARG A 103 -18.98 -14.10 -21.55
C ARG A 103 -18.41 -15.11 -20.56
N GLU A 104 -18.30 -16.37 -20.96
CA GLU A 104 -17.54 -17.40 -20.28
C GLU A 104 -16.23 -17.58 -21.06
N VAL A 105 -15.09 -17.40 -20.40
CA VAL A 105 -13.76 -17.44 -21.02
C VAL A 105 -12.95 -18.54 -20.39
N THR A 106 -12.37 -19.43 -21.19
CA THR A 106 -11.35 -20.38 -20.72
C THR A 106 -9.97 -19.83 -21.09
N ILE A 107 -9.14 -19.66 -20.09
CA ILE A 107 -7.79 -19.16 -20.23
C ILE A 107 -6.76 -20.23 -19.89
N ALA A 108 -5.57 -20.11 -20.49
CA ALA A 108 -4.43 -21.01 -20.24
C ALA A 108 -3.15 -20.22 -19.96
N ASP A 109 -2.29 -20.76 -19.09
CA ASP A 109 -0.92 -20.29 -18.91
C ASP A 109 0.07 -21.03 -19.82
N ARG A 110 1.34 -20.64 -19.78
CA ARG A 110 2.40 -21.29 -20.60
C ARG A 110 2.68 -22.73 -20.19
N GLU A 111 2.37 -23.11 -18.97
CA GLU A 111 2.51 -24.46 -18.44
C GLU A 111 1.35 -25.39 -18.83
N GLY A 112 0.28 -24.83 -19.41
CA GLY A 112 -0.89 -25.56 -19.86
C GLY A 112 -1.98 -25.75 -18.80
N HIS A 113 -1.88 -25.05 -17.65
CA HIS A 113 -2.98 -25.03 -16.69
C HIS A 113 -4.11 -24.15 -17.24
N THR A 114 -5.33 -24.60 -17.08
CA THR A 114 -6.50 -23.88 -17.59
C THR A 114 -7.46 -23.50 -16.49
N GLN A 115 -8.10 -22.35 -16.64
CA GLN A 115 -9.16 -21.89 -15.74
C GLN A 115 -10.31 -21.28 -16.52
N LYS A 116 -11.53 -21.42 -15.95
CA LYS A 116 -12.75 -20.85 -16.50
C LYS A 116 -13.16 -19.62 -15.71
N LEU A 117 -13.37 -18.51 -16.43
CA LEU A 117 -13.77 -17.24 -15.85
C LEU A 117 -15.12 -16.80 -16.40
N ILE A 118 -15.89 -16.10 -15.60
CA ILE A 118 -17.11 -15.43 -15.99
C ILE A 118 -16.87 -13.93 -16.09
N TRP A 119 -17.11 -13.40 -17.28
CA TRP A 119 -17.03 -11.96 -17.52
C TRP A 119 -18.43 -11.36 -17.67
N TRP A 120 -18.89 -10.73 -16.61
CA TRP A 120 -20.20 -10.10 -16.60
C TRP A 120 -20.22 -8.89 -17.53
N ARG A 121 -21.14 -8.88 -18.50
CA ARG A 121 -21.31 -7.83 -19.50
C ARG A 121 -20.09 -7.62 -20.43
N GLY A 122 -19.23 -8.61 -20.56
CA GLY A 122 -18.03 -8.55 -21.39
C GLY A 122 -18.24 -8.95 -22.84
N ALA A 123 -19.46 -9.24 -23.27
CA ALA A 123 -19.73 -9.79 -24.60
C ALA A 123 -19.42 -8.84 -25.78
N GLU A 124 -19.53 -7.52 -25.54
CA GLU A 124 -19.31 -6.50 -26.58
C GLU A 124 -17.83 -6.05 -26.67
N ILE A 125 -16.96 -6.57 -25.83
CA ILE A 125 -15.55 -6.19 -25.77
C ILE A 125 -14.73 -7.22 -26.53
N ASP A 126 -14.02 -6.80 -27.56
CA ASP A 126 -13.15 -7.68 -28.34
C ASP A 126 -11.91 -8.07 -27.52
N LEU A 127 -11.58 -9.35 -27.50
CA LEU A 127 -10.34 -9.86 -26.94
C LEU A 127 -9.29 -9.90 -28.05
N PRO A 128 -8.07 -9.39 -27.81
CA PRO A 128 -6.99 -9.49 -28.79
C PRO A 128 -6.48 -10.93 -28.91
N ASP A 129 -5.94 -11.27 -30.09
CA ASP A 129 -5.28 -12.57 -30.34
C ASP A 129 -3.85 -12.64 -29.73
N ALA A 130 -3.51 -11.71 -28.85
CA ALA A 130 -2.22 -11.63 -28.15
C ALA A 130 -2.34 -12.16 -26.72
N PRO A 131 -1.24 -12.59 -26.08
CA PRO A 131 -1.24 -12.92 -24.66
C PRO A 131 -1.70 -11.74 -23.81
N LEU A 132 -2.39 -12.02 -22.71
CA LEU A 132 -3.04 -11.05 -21.85
C LEU A 132 -2.50 -11.13 -20.41
N ASP A 133 -2.44 -10.00 -19.74
CA ASP A 133 -2.49 -9.97 -18.29
C ASP A 133 -3.96 -9.79 -17.88
N VAL A 134 -4.51 -10.73 -17.14
CA VAL A 134 -5.93 -10.79 -16.78
C VAL A 134 -6.11 -10.53 -15.30
N ALA A 135 -6.94 -9.56 -14.96
CA ALA A 135 -7.35 -9.28 -13.58
C ALA A 135 -8.68 -9.99 -13.25
N PHE A 136 -8.76 -10.60 -12.09
CA PHE A 136 -9.93 -11.39 -11.70
C PHE A 136 -10.13 -11.40 -10.17
N GLN A 137 -11.34 -11.78 -9.77
CA GLN A 137 -11.69 -12.04 -8.37
C GLN A 137 -12.10 -13.50 -8.22
N ILE A 138 -11.83 -14.05 -7.02
CA ILE A 138 -12.11 -15.45 -6.70
C ILE A 138 -13.12 -15.49 -5.55
N LYS A 139 -14.10 -16.38 -5.67
CA LYS A 139 -15.07 -16.63 -4.61
C LYS A 139 -15.58 -18.07 -4.68
N THR A 140 -16.21 -18.53 -3.62
CA THR A 140 -17.02 -19.75 -3.70
C THR A 140 -18.40 -19.44 -4.28
N SER A 141 -18.93 -20.37 -5.04
CA SER A 141 -20.31 -20.33 -5.57
C SER A 141 -21.03 -21.61 -5.18
N THR A 142 -22.20 -21.48 -4.59
CA THR A 142 -23.03 -22.65 -4.25
C THR A 142 -24.23 -22.72 -5.17
N PHE A 143 -24.31 -23.79 -5.94
CA PHE A 143 -25.45 -24.07 -6.80
C PHE A 143 -25.99 -25.48 -6.56
N ARG A 144 -27.27 -25.62 -6.27
CA ARG A 144 -27.95 -26.91 -5.95
C ARG A 144 -27.28 -27.71 -4.82
N GLY A 145 -26.63 -27.02 -3.87
CA GLY A 145 -25.98 -27.66 -2.73
C GLY A 145 -24.52 -28.06 -2.98
N GLU A 146 -24.01 -27.91 -4.18
CA GLU A 146 -22.60 -28.12 -4.49
C GLU A 146 -21.85 -26.79 -4.48
N THR A 147 -20.73 -26.74 -3.76
CA THR A 147 -19.85 -25.57 -3.69
C THR A 147 -18.71 -25.74 -4.71
N ALA A 148 -18.54 -24.76 -5.57
CA ALA A 148 -17.53 -24.75 -6.61
C ALA A 148 -16.74 -23.44 -6.60
N LEU A 149 -15.54 -23.48 -7.17
CA LEU A 149 -14.73 -22.31 -7.47
C LEU A 149 -15.45 -21.45 -8.53
N ALA A 150 -15.58 -20.15 -8.26
CA ALA A 150 -16.03 -19.15 -9.21
C ALA A 150 -14.97 -18.08 -9.37
N ILE A 151 -14.53 -17.85 -10.60
CA ILE A 151 -13.55 -16.81 -10.94
C ILE A 151 -14.27 -15.78 -11.81
N GLU A 152 -14.28 -14.55 -11.38
CA GLU A 152 -14.91 -13.44 -12.10
C GLU A 152 -13.85 -12.56 -12.74
N TRP A 153 -13.95 -12.41 -14.06
CA TRP A 153 -13.12 -11.49 -14.84
C TRP A 153 -13.42 -10.05 -14.46
N VAL A 154 -12.39 -9.27 -14.15
CA VAL A 154 -12.51 -7.85 -13.79
C VAL A 154 -12.06 -6.96 -14.95
N ASP A 155 -10.82 -7.17 -15.45
CA ASP A 155 -10.23 -6.36 -16.50
C ASP A 155 -9.09 -7.14 -17.18
N PHE A 156 -8.54 -6.59 -18.26
CA PHE A 156 -7.36 -7.14 -18.92
C PHE A 156 -6.55 -6.04 -19.61
N ARG A 157 -5.31 -6.37 -19.91
CA ARG A 157 -4.45 -5.63 -20.84
C ARG A 157 -3.67 -6.62 -21.70
N GLU A 158 -3.20 -6.19 -22.85
CA GLU A 158 -2.22 -6.98 -23.59
C GLU A 158 -0.98 -7.19 -22.72
N ALA A 159 -0.50 -8.42 -22.67
CA ALA A 159 0.73 -8.71 -21.96
C ALA A 159 1.86 -7.91 -22.62
N GLU A 160 2.57 -7.13 -21.84
CA GLU A 160 3.80 -6.52 -22.31
C GLU A 160 4.72 -7.67 -22.72
N VAL A 161 4.99 -7.79 -24.03
CA VAL A 161 6.02 -8.73 -24.50
C VAL A 161 7.28 -8.33 -23.77
N PRO A 162 7.85 -9.19 -22.91
CA PRO A 162 9.12 -8.85 -22.31
C PRO A 162 10.05 -8.65 -23.50
N ILE A 163 10.49 -7.42 -23.73
CA ILE A 163 11.71 -7.24 -24.52
C ILE A 163 12.66 -8.22 -23.84
N ALA A 164 13.20 -9.18 -24.61
CA ALA A 164 14.09 -10.18 -24.02
C ALA A 164 15.30 -9.42 -23.47
N GLU A 165 15.10 -8.87 -22.29
CA GLU A 165 16.20 -8.44 -21.47
C GLU A 165 16.99 -9.71 -21.22
N VAL A 166 18.22 -9.68 -21.70
CA VAL A 166 19.23 -10.61 -21.20
C VAL A 166 19.14 -10.49 -19.69
N ALA A 167 18.45 -11.45 -19.07
CA ALA A 167 18.20 -11.44 -17.65
C ALA A 167 19.55 -11.23 -17.00
N ALA A 168 19.74 -10.07 -16.41
CA ALA A 168 20.92 -9.83 -15.60
C ALA A 168 20.99 -11.02 -14.61
N PRO A 169 22.15 -11.66 -14.45
CA PRO A 169 22.23 -12.85 -13.59
C PRO A 169 21.57 -12.50 -12.26
N PRO A 170 20.75 -13.40 -11.70
CA PRO A 170 19.94 -13.10 -10.51
C PRO A 170 20.87 -12.52 -9.45
N GLN A 171 20.59 -11.28 -9.07
CA GLN A 171 21.42 -10.58 -8.08
C GLN A 171 21.35 -11.38 -6.78
N ILE A 172 22.48 -11.91 -6.36
CA ILE A 172 22.56 -12.66 -5.10
C ILE A 172 22.43 -11.63 -3.98
N ILE A 173 21.28 -11.66 -3.30
CA ILE A 173 21.05 -10.83 -2.13
C ILE A 173 21.54 -11.59 -0.89
N GLU A 174 22.49 -11.01 -0.19
CA GLU A 174 23.03 -11.55 1.05
C GLU A 174 22.34 -10.84 2.25
N VAL A 175 21.75 -11.60 3.15
CA VAL A 175 21.18 -11.07 4.41
C VAL A 175 21.97 -11.63 5.59
N ILE A 176 22.67 -10.75 6.29
CA ILE A 176 23.54 -11.07 7.42
C ILE A 176 22.83 -10.72 8.72
N ASP A 177 22.54 -11.72 9.54
CA ASP A 177 21.79 -11.55 10.78
C ASP A 177 22.71 -11.24 11.97
N TRP A 178 22.69 -9.97 12.41
CA TRP A 178 23.40 -9.48 13.58
C TRP A 178 22.46 -9.06 14.73
N ARG A 179 21.21 -9.45 14.70
CA ARG A 179 20.23 -9.07 15.72
C ARG A 179 20.56 -9.56 17.13
N THR A 180 21.38 -10.60 17.23
CA THR A 180 21.84 -11.17 18.51
C THR A 180 23.27 -10.72 18.87
N LYS A 181 23.97 -10.00 17.99
CA LYS A 181 25.32 -9.51 18.26
C LYS A 181 25.34 -8.38 19.28
N ASN A 182 26.45 -8.27 20.00
CA ASN A 182 26.74 -7.10 20.84
C ASN A 182 27.12 -5.91 19.96
N LEU A 183 26.22 -4.96 19.82
CA LEU A 183 26.37 -3.82 18.92
C LEU A 183 27.34 -2.74 19.46
N THR A 184 27.73 -2.79 20.73
CA THR A 184 28.62 -1.76 21.33
C THR A 184 30.04 -1.76 20.77
N GLN A 185 30.44 -2.86 20.16
CA GLN A 185 31.79 -3.04 19.57
C GLN A 185 31.81 -2.89 18.06
N ILE A 186 30.65 -2.71 17.41
CA ILE A 186 30.55 -2.61 15.95
C ILE A 186 30.90 -1.20 15.49
N THR A 187 31.78 -1.13 14.49
CA THR A 187 32.24 0.11 13.84
C THR A 187 31.97 0.07 12.35
N LEU A 188 32.20 1.16 11.62
CA LEU A 188 32.06 1.16 10.15
C LEU A 188 33.02 0.18 9.44
N GLN A 189 34.13 -0.18 10.08
CA GLN A 189 35.12 -1.11 9.51
C GLN A 189 34.66 -2.56 9.48
N ASP A 190 33.61 -2.89 10.24
CA ASP A 190 33.02 -4.23 10.26
C ASP A 190 32.12 -4.49 9.05
N PHE A 191 31.80 -3.46 8.29
CA PHE A 191 31.03 -3.56 7.04
C PHE A 191 31.98 -3.53 5.83
N PRO A 192 31.68 -4.30 4.75
CA PRO A 192 32.54 -4.29 3.58
C PRO A 192 32.66 -2.88 3.01
N ALA A 193 33.85 -2.53 2.51
CA ALA A 193 34.10 -1.29 1.79
C ALA A 193 33.49 -1.37 0.37
N ALA A 194 32.16 -1.44 0.31
CA ALA A 194 31.41 -1.51 -0.93
C ALA A 194 31.23 -0.10 -1.55
N GLN A 195 30.77 -0.03 -2.80
CA GLN A 195 30.52 1.23 -3.52
C GLN A 195 29.34 2.03 -2.96
N GLY A 196 29.09 1.96 -1.66
CA GLY A 196 28.08 2.69 -0.93
C GLY A 196 27.56 1.92 0.28
N LEU A 197 27.48 2.62 1.40
CA LEU A 197 26.97 2.11 2.66
C LEU A 197 25.84 3.03 3.16
N ALA A 198 24.64 2.50 3.27
CA ALA A 198 23.50 3.16 3.93
C ALA A 198 23.33 2.59 5.34
N THR A 199 23.42 3.43 6.35
CA THR A 199 23.23 3.07 7.76
C THR A 199 21.91 3.64 8.24
N TRP A 200 20.93 2.80 8.46
CA TRP A 200 19.57 3.23 8.80
C TRP A 200 19.21 2.98 10.25
N ALA A 201 18.72 4.02 10.88
CA ALA A 201 17.86 3.90 12.05
C ALA A 201 16.93 5.11 12.15
N ASP A 202 15.67 4.82 12.38
CA ASP A 202 14.71 5.83 12.80
C ASP A 202 14.76 6.03 14.32
N GLY A 203 14.22 7.14 14.78
CA GLY A 203 14.11 7.40 16.19
C GLY A 203 15.38 7.97 16.83
N ALA A 204 15.68 7.55 18.05
CA ALA A 204 16.81 8.01 18.87
C ALA A 204 17.89 6.94 19.05
N ALA A 205 17.94 5.95 18.15
CA ALA A 205 19.01 4.97 18.21
C ALA A 205 20.39 5.67 18.13
N THR A 206 21.35 5.13 18.85
CA THR A 206 22.74 5.61 18.82
C THR A 206 23.65 4.56 18.22
N ALA A 207 24.66 5.01 17.48
CA ALA A 207 25.70 4.17 16.90
C ALA A 207 27.05 4.92 16.98
N PRO A 208 28.18 4.23 16.85
CA PRO A 208 29.50 4.88 16.74
C PRO A 208 29.75 5.49 15.36
N PHE A 209 28.71 5.60 14.53
CA PHE A 209 28.71 6.18 13.18
C PHE A 209 27.40 6.93 12.93
N THR A 210 27.37 7.70 11.83
CA THR A 210 26.18 8.45 11.43
C THR A 210 25.06 7.50 11.02
N LEU A 211 23.84 7.73 11.52
CA LEU A 211 22.63 7.04 11.15
C LEU A 211 21.74 7.95 10.30
N THR A 212 21.21 7.41 9.23
CA THR A 212 20.30 8.09 8.31
C THR A 212 18.86 7.65 8.57
N ARG A 213 17.91 8.56 8.51
CA ARG A 213 16.48 8.22 8.62
C ARG A 213 15.92 7.73 7.29
N ARG A 214 14.83 6.95 7.33
CA ARG A 214 14.23 6.27 6.15
C ARG A 214 14.03 7.18 4.93
N TYR A 215 13.61 8.43 5.11
CA TYR A 215 13.34 9.36 4.00
C TYR A 215 14.59 10.01 3.40
N ASP A 216 15.73 9.91 4.05
CA ASP A 216 17.00 10.49 3.62
C ASP A 216 18.02 9.40 3.17
N LEU A 217 17.60 8.13 3.12
CA LEU A 217 18.45 7.01 2.72
C LEU A 217 18.92 7.18 1.25
N PRO A 218 20.22 7.05 0.97
CA PRO A 218 20.75 7.00 -0.38
C PRO A 218 20.59 5.59 -0.97
N GLN A 219 20.76 5.45 -2.27
CA GLN A 219 21.03 4.15 -2.88
C GLN A 219 22.43 3.69 -2.47
N ALA A 220 22.57 2.39 -2.18
CA ALA A 220 23.84 1.82 -1.72
C ALA A 220 23.84 0.29 -1.85
N ASP A 221 25.03 -0.30 -2.11
CA ASP A 221 25.16 -1.76 -2.20
C ASP A 221 24.96 -2.46 -0.84
N VAL A 222 25.23 -1.75 0.25
CA VAL A 222 25.08 -2.28 1.61
C VAL A 222 24.07 -1.46 2.40
N LEU A 223 23.06 -2.11 2.94
CA LEU A 223 22.12 -1.54 3.90
C LEU A 223 22.34 -2.13 5.29
N VAL A 224 22.65 -1.29 6.26
CA VAL A 224 22.69 -1.66 7.67
C VAL A 224 21.40 -1.18 8.33
N ILE A 225 20.53 -2.10 8.71
CA ILE A 225 19.33 -1.83 9.50
C ILE A 225 19.76 -1.91 10.97
N TRP A 226 20.12 -0.75 11.53
CA TRP A 226 20.74 -0.69 12.86
C TRP A 226 19.75 -0.96 13.98
N ALA A 227 18.56 -0.38 13.91
CA ALA A 227 17.51 -0.54 14.90
C ALA A 227 16.27 -1.21 14.29
N ALA A 228 15.49 -1.91 15.12
CA ALA A 228 14.24 -2.51 14.68
C ALA A 228 13.30 -1.42 14.11
N PRO A 229 12.83 -1.57 12.86
CA PRO A 229 11.85 -0.66 12.26
C PRO A 229 10.51 -0.71 12.99
N CYS A 230 9.66 0.27 12.78
CA CYS A 230 8.33 0.31 13.39
C CYS A 230 7.26 -0.52 12.69
N GLY A 231 7.54 -1.08 11.51
CA GLY A 231 6.62 -1.91 10.75
C GLY A 231 7.26 -2.58 9.54
N TRP A 232 6.56 -3.54 8.96
CA TRP A 232 6.97 -4.23 7.73
C TRP A 232 7.05 -3.26 6.55
N ARG A 233 6.08 -2.36 6.42
CA ARG A 233 6.04 -1.38 5.33
C ARG A 233 7.25 -0.46 5.34
N GLU A 234 7.69 -0.03 6.51
CA GLU A 234 8.87 0.82 6.65
C GLU A 234 10.17 0.07 6.36
N LEU A 235 10.21 -1.23 6.67
CA LEU A 235 11.32 -2.11 6.28
C LEU A 235 11.38 -2.26 4.76
N VAL A 236 10.26 -2.57 4.12
CA VAL A 236 10.15 -2.68 2.65
C VAL A 236 10.55 -1.37 1.99
N TYR A 237 10.00 -0.24 2.44
CA TYR A 237 10.33 1.08 1.93
C TYR A 237 11.83 1.38 1.96
N ALA A 238 12.52 1.06 3.05
CA ALA A 238 13.95 1.29 3.17
C ALA A 238 14.76 0.42 2.19
N ILE A 239 14.39 -0.84 2.02
CA ILE A 239 15.03 -1.77 1.07
C ILE A 239 14.81 -1.30 -0.37
N GLU A 240 13.57 -0.96 -0.74
CA GLU A 240 13.24 -0.47 -2.09
C GLU A 240 13.94 0.85 -2.43
N ARG A 241 14.13 1.70 -1.43
CA ARG A 241 14.82 2.98 -1.62
C ARG A 241 16.32 2.82 -1.78
N VAL A 242 16.95 1.96 -0.97
CA VAL A 242 18.41 1.73 -0.99
C VAL A 242 18.81 0.79 -2.10
N LYS A 243 18.00 -0.23 -2.40
CA LYS A 243 18.24 -1.31 -3.38
C LYS A 243 19.55 -2.05 -3.14
N PRO A 244 19.77 -2.57 -1.94
CA PRO A 244 21.03 -3.17 -1.54
C PRO A 244 21.20 -4.58 -2.13
N THR A 245 22.45 -5.00 -2.31
CA THR A 245 22.83 -6.40 -2.55
C THR A 245 23.18 -7.13 -1.25
N THR A 246 23.56 -6.38 -0.21
CA THR A 246 23.87 -6.93 1.12
C THR A 246 23.11 -6.17 2.20
N ILE A 247 22.42 -6.91 3.08
CA ILE A 247 21.64 -6.34 4.18
C ILE A 247 22.15 -6.88 5.53
N TYR A 248 22.54 -5.99 6.42
CA TYR A 248 22.83 -6.32 7.81
C TYR A 248 21.62 -6.03 8.69
N LEU A 249 21.15 -7.04 9.41
CA LEU A 249 20.03 -6.90 10.35
C LEU A 249 20.59 -6.76 11.75
N CYS A 250 20.43 -5.59 12.35
CA CYS A 250 20.73 -5.34 13.76
C CYS A 250 19.43 -5.10 14.55
N ALA A 251 19.52 -5.04 15.87
CA ALA A 251 18.37 -4.83 16.74
C ALA A 251 18.72 -3.90 17.93
N ALA A 252 19.37 -2.77 17.63
CA ALA A 252 19.59 -1.72 18.63
C ALA A 252 18.25 -1.19 19.16
N ASP A 253 18.25 -0.77 20.40
CA ASP A 253 17.07 -0.15 20.99
C ASP A 253 16.83 1.23 20.35
N ALA A 254 15.62 1.44 19.88
CA ALA A 254 15.29 2.60 19.05
C ALA A 254 14.34 3.58 19.73
N ALA A 255 13.37 3.09 20.49
CA ALA A 255 12.34 3.90 21.09
C ALA A 255 11.61 3.12 22.21
N ASP A 256 10.96 3.88 23.07
CA ASP A 256 10.02 3.38 24.05
C ASP A 256 8.60 3.52 23.47
N ASP A 257 7.90 2.39 23.31
CA ASP A 257 6.56 2.34 22.71
C ASP A 257 5.43 2.54 23.75
N ARG A 258 5.76 3.01 24.97
CA ARG A 258 4.76 3.41 25.94
C ARG A 258 4.20 4.80 25.60
N VAL A 259 2.92 5.03 25.93
CA VAL A 259 2.20 6.26 25.58
C VAL A 259 2.91 7.52 26.10
N GLU A 260 3.24 7.55 27.40
CA GLU A 260 3.82 8.75 28.01
C GLU A 260 5.20 9.13 27.43
N PRO A 261 6.19 8.21 27.30
CA PRO A 261 7.47 8.53 26.64
C PRO A 261 7.29 8.94 25.18
N PHE A 262 6.37 8.29 24.44
CA PHE A 262 6.07 8.65 23.06
C PHE A 262 5.55 10.08 22.97
N LEU A 263 4.51 10.44 23.74
CA LEU A 263 3.91 11.77 23.73
C LEU A 263 4.89 12.87 24.18
N LYS A 264 5.69 12.57 25.19
CA LYS A 264 6.77 13.48 25.64
C LYS A 264 7.76 13.78 24.51
N ARG A 265 8.15 12.75 23.77
CA ARG A 265 9.07 12.90 22.65
C ARG A 265 8.42 13.62 21.47
N LEU A 266 7.18 13.27 21.12
CA LEU A 266 6.40 13.93 20.08
C LEU A 266 6.28 15.43 20.38
N MET A 267 5.86 15.79 21.60
CA MET A 267 5.76 17.18 22.03
C MET A 267 7.12 17.91 21.94
N GLY A 268 8.22 17.23 22.32
CA GLY A 268 9.56 17.80 22.18
C GLY A 268 9.94 18.15 20.75
N LEU A 269 9.62 17.27 19.80
CA LEU A 269 9.85 17.48 18.36
C LEU A 269 8.96 18.61 17.81
N LEU A 270 7.69 18.64 18.18
CA LEU A 270 6.76 19.70 17.76
C LEU A 270 7.18 21.07 18.31
N LYS A 271 7.60 21.18 19.58
CA LYS A 271 8.16 22.41 20.15
C LYS A 271 9.39 22.90 19.39
N HIS A 272 10.25 21.98 18.97
CA HIS A 272 11.41 22.31 18.14
C HIS A 272 10.98 22.90 16.80
N ASP A 273 10.03 22.24 16.09
CA ASP A 273 9.54 22.72 14.79
C ASP A 273 8.77 24.04 14.93
N ILE A 274 8.02 24.26 16.00
CA ILE A 274 7.37 25.55 16.29
C ILE A 274 8.42 26.65 16.42
N THR A 275 9.49 26.40 17.16
CA THR A 275 10.52 27.40 17.45
C THR A 275 11.42 27.67 16.24
N GLN A 276 11.79 26.64 15.48
CA GLN A 276 12.79 26.76 14.41
C GLN A 276 12.18 26.91 13.02
N ARG A 277 10.91 26.48 12.81
CA ARG A 277 10.26 26.39 11.50
C ARG A 277 8.89 27.06 11.45
N GLY A 278 8.54 27.87 12.44
CA GLY A 278 7.24 28.54 12.52
C GLY A 278 6.06 27.56 12.58
N GLY A 279 6.26 26.39 13.19
CA GLY A 279 5.23 25.37 13.39
C GLY A 279 4.93 24.49 12.17
N ARG A 280 5.66 24.64 11.07
CA ARG A 280 5.51 23.73 9.91
C ARG A 280 6.13 22.38 10.18
N VAL A 281 5.31 21.34 10.10
CA VAL A 281 5.69 19.95 10.39
C VAL A 281 5.43 19.08 9.18
N THR A 282 6.40 18.25 8.81
CA THR A 282 6.24 17.17 7.83
C THR A 282 5.97 15.87 8.58
N VAL A 283 4.74 15.40 8.57
CA VAL A 283 4.30 14.25 9.38
C VAL A 283 5.10 12.98 9.11
N PRO A 284 5.42 12.60 7.85
CA PRO A 284 6.30 11.47 7.58
C PRO A 284 7.68 11.58 8.24
N ARG A 285 8.32 12.76 8.19
CA ARG A 285 9.63 12.99 8.84
C ARG A 285 9.52 12.94 10.36
N LEU A 286 8.44 13.44 10.93
CA LEU A 286 8.14 13.35 12.36
C LEU A 286 7.96 11.87 12.77
N ALA A 287 7.21 11.09 12.02
CA ALA A 287 7.03 9.65 12.25
C ALA A 287 8.38 8.90 12.23
N ALA A 288 9.25 9.20 11.27
CA ALA A 288 10.62 8.65 11.24
C ALA A 288 11.44 9.10 12.46
N ALA A 289 11.36 10.38 12.89
CA ALA A 289 12.05 10.87 14.07
C ALA A 289 11.57 10.22 15.37
N LEU A 290 10.34 9.70 15.39
CA LEU A 290 9.77 8.94 16.50
C LEU A 290 10.04 7.44 16.39
N ASN A 291 10.53 6.93 15.27
CA ASN A 291 10.52 5.52 14.87
C ASN A 291 9.13 4.90 15.01
N GLN A 292 8.15 5.56 14.44
CA GLN A 292 6.76 5.13 14.45
C GLN A 292 6.16 5.13 13.05
N ARG A 293 5.02 4.45 12.89
CA ARG A 293 4.21 4.49 11.69
C ARG A 293 3.56 5.87 11.53
N LEU A 294 3.24 6.25 10.31
CA LEU A 294 2.60 7.53 10.01
C LEU A 294 1.30 7.71 10.80
N ILE A 295 0.46 6.66 10.84
CA ILE A 295 -0.80 6.68 11.58
C ILE A 295 -0.60 6.91 13.08
N THR A 296 0.42 6.30 13.68
CA THR A 296 0.73 6.49 15.11
C THR A 296 1.17 7.94 15.42
N ALA A 297 1.93 8.55 14.50
CA ALA A 297 2.33 9.94 14.66
C ALA A 297 1.14 10.90 14.51
N ARG A 298 0.24 10.64 13.57
CA ARG A 298 -1.02 11.40 13.39
C ARG A 298 -1.90 11.30 14.63
N GLN A 299 -2.16 10.10 15.10
CA GLN A 299 -2.94 9.86 16.31
C GLN A 299 -2.40 10.58 17.55
N GLY A 300 -1.06 10.61 17.69
CA GLY A 300 -0.41 11.36 18.77
C GLY A 300 -0.60 12.87 18.66
N ILE A 301 -0.61 13.43 17.44
CA ILE A 301 -0.88 14.85 17.19
C ILE A 301 -2.35 15.18 17.53
N GLU A 302 -3.29 14.37 17.08
CA GLU A 302 -4.72 14.51 17.37
C GLU A 302 -4.97 14.45 18.88
N TRP A 303 -4.31 13.54 19.57
CA TRP A 303 -4.37 13.48 21.02
C TRP A 303 -3.83 14.75 21.69
N LEU A 304 -2.68 15.28 21.26
CA LEU A 304 -2.10 16.51 21.82
C LEU A 304 -3.02 17.72 21.59
N GLU A 305 -3.71 17.77 20.46
CA GLU A 305 -4.70 18.80 20.16
C GLU A 305 -5.94 18.64 21.06
N ALA A 306 -6.51 17.44 21.17
CA ALA A 306 -7.64 17.14 22.04
C ALA A 306 -7.33 17.36 23.52
N ALA A 307 -6.07 17.18 23.94
CA ALA A 307 -5.59 17.49 25.26
C ALA A 307 -5.30 19.00 25.48
N GLY A 308 -5.53 19.86 24.48
CA GLY A 308 -5.30 21.30 24.54
C GLY A 308 -3.85 21.73 24.62
N GLN A 309 -2.90 20.84 24.28
CA GLN A 309 -1.47 21.13 24.37
C GLN A 309 -0.93 21.85 23.11
N ILE A 310 -1.57 21.60 21.97
CA ILE A 310 -1.29 22.26 20.69
C ILE A 310 -2.60 22.62 20.02
N SER A 311 -2.52 23.46 18.97
CA SER A 311 -3.62 23.76 18.05
C SER A 311 -3.11 23.57 16.62
N VAL A 312 -3.83 22.81 15.81
CA VAL A 312 -3.51 22.58 14.40
C VAL A 312 -4.27 23.61 13.55
N ARG A 313 -3.53 24.41 12.76
CA ARG A 313 -4.10 25.47 11.91
C ARG A 313 -4.42 25.01 10.51
N GLU A 314 -3.57 24.17 9.94
CA GLU A 314 -3.73 23.58 8.63
C GLU A 314 -3.36 22.10 8.72
N TRP A 315 -4.12 21.27 8.03
CA TRP A 315 -3.88 19.85 7.94
C TRP A 315 -3.96 19.42 6.46
N SER A 316 -2.89 18.81 5.97
CA SER A 316 -2.85 18.13 4.69
C SER A 316 -2.29 16.72 4.87
N ASP A 317 -2.26 15.91 3.81
CA ASP A 317 -1.80 14.52 3.91
C ASP A 317 -0.36 14.39 4.43
N GLU A 318 0.52 15.33 4.12
CA GLU A 318 1.93 15.26 4.50
C GLU A 318 2.39 16.37 5.45
N HIS A 319 1.70 17.49 5.49
CA HIS A 319 2.13 18.69 6.21
C HIS A 319 1.03 19.21 7.11
N LEU A 320 1.43 19.78 8.21
CA LEU A 320 0.55 20.52 9.10
C LEU A 320 1.27 21.72 9.68
N THR A 321 0.50 22.70 10.15
CA THR A 321 1.02 23.84 10.90
C THR A 321 0.45 23.79 12.31
N VAL A 322 1.33 23.81 13.33
CA VAL A 322 0.97 23.71 14.75
C VAL A 322 1.41 24.93 15.52
N GLU A 323 0.63 25.26 16.55
CA GLU A 323 0.95 26.27 17.57
C GLU A 323 0.85 25.65 18.97
N LEU A 324 1.52 26.23 19.94
CA LEU A 324 1.40 25.78 21.34
C LEU A 324 0.07 26.28 21.95
N GLY A 325 -0.54 25.40 22.75
CA GLY A 325 -1.78 25.66 23.45
C GLY A 325 -3.00 25.38 22.57
N GLY A 326 -4.15 25.28 23.19
CA GLY A 326 -5.43 24.94 22.55
C GLY A 326 -6.51 24.79 23.62
N HIS A 327 -7.62 24.19 23.24
CA HIS A 327 -8.74 23.91 24.15
C HIS A 327 -8.88 22.40 24.23
N ALA A 328 -8.95 21.87 25.46
CA ALA A 328 -9.17 20.44 25.65
C ALA A 328 -10.58 20.06 25.22
N SER A 329 -10.72 18.85 24.63
CA SER A 329 -11.99 18.23 24.26
C SER A 329 -12.21 16.92 25.01
N ASP A 330 -13.43 16.42 25.00
CA ASP A 330 -13.81 15.14 25.63
C ASP A 330 -13.27 13.93 24.86
N GLU A 331 -12.72 14.11 23.65
CA GLU A 331 -12.19 13.05 22.79
C GLU A 331 -10.82 12.51 23.24
N ALA A 332 -10.14 13.21 24.15
CA ALA A 332 -8.77 12.87 24.55
C ALA A 332 -8.62 11.44 25.11
N ASP A 333 -9.62 10.94 25.84
CA ASP A 333 -9.58 9.60 26.44
C ASP A 333 -9.73 8.49 25.37
N GLU A 334 -10.58 8.69 24.37
CA GLU A 334 -10.76 7.78 23.23
C GLU A 334 -9.47 7.73 22.40
N LEU A 335 -8.97 8.88 21.99
CA LEU A 335 -7.71 9.01 21.23
C LEU A 335 -6.51 8.39 21.98
N ALA A 336 -6.46 8.52 23.32
CA ALA A 336 -5.43 7.86 24.14
C ALA A 336 -5.54 6.33 24.07
N SER A 337 -6.75 5.80 24.02
CA SER A 337 -7.00 4.36 23.93
C SER A 337 -6.56 3.81 22.58
N GLU A 338 -6.89 4.48 21.50
CA GLU A 338 -6.46 4.13 20.13
C GLU A 338 -4.94 4.23 19.98
N LEU A 339 -4.33 5.31 20.49
CA LEU A 339 -2.88 5.48 20.48
C LEU A 339 -2.17 4.34 21.21
N ARG A 340 -2.73 3.86 22.33
CA ARG A 340 -2.20 2.72 23.07
C ARG A 340 -2.17 1.45 22.23
N VAL A 341 -3.22 1.20 21.44
CA VAL A 341 -3.29 0.05 20.52
C VAL A 341 -2.21 0.15 19.45
N LEU A 342 -2.08 1.29 18.79
CA LEU A 342 -1.09 1.52 17.72
C LEU A 342 0.35 1.35 18.23
N LEU A 343 0.65 1.82 19.44
CA LEU A 343 1.97 1.65 20.06
C LEU A 343 2.22 0.19 20.44
N ALA A 344 1.19 -0.52 20.96
CA ALA A 344 1.31 -1.93 21.28
C ALA A 344 1.55 -2.80 20.03
N GLU A 345 0.92 -2.48 18.91
CA GLU A 345 1.20 -3.14 17.62
C GLU A 345 2.66 -2.93 17.17
N THR A 346 3.18 -1.71 17.31
CA THR A 346 4.59 -1.43 16.97
C THR A 346 5.54 -2.21 17.90
N ALA A 347 5.24 -2.28 19.20
CA ALA A 347 6.02 -3.06 20.15
C ALA A 347 6.01 -4.56 19.82
N ALA A 348 4.84 -5.10 19.47
CA ALA A 348 4.67 -6.50 19.04
C ALA A 348 5.47 -6.78 17.75
N TRP A 349 5.40 -5.86 16.76
CA TRP A 349 6.18 -5.97 15.55
C TRP A 349 7.68 -6.01 15.84
N ARG A 350 8.23 -5.16 16.70
CA ARG A 350 9.66 -5.18 17.04
C ARG A 350 10.09 -6.47 17.72
N GLN A 351 9.24 -7.07 18.55
CA GLN A 351 9.49 -8.41 19.08
C GLN A 351 9.49 -9.47 17.99
N TYR A 352 8.56 -9.39 17.04
CA TYR A 352 8.52 -10.28 15.88
C TYR A 352 9.75 -10.10 14.98
N TYR A 353 10.16 -8.86 14.67
CA TYR A 353 11.37 -8.56 13.88
C TYR A 353 12.61 -9.26 14.44
N ARG A 354 12.77 -9.33 15.75
CA ARG A 354 13.89 -10.02 16.40
C ARG A 354 13.95 -11.53 16.07
N ARG A 355 12.85 -12.12 15.60
CA ARG A 355 12.69 -13.57 15.31
C ARG A 355 12.32 -13.83 13.85
N LEU A 356 12.07 -12.80 13.07
CA LEU A 356 11.70 -12.91 11.66
C LEU A 356 12.79 -13.67 10.89
N LYS A 357 12.39 -14.65 10.07
CA LYS A 357 13.32 -15.33 9.17
C LYS A 357 13.90 -14.33 8.16
N VAL A 358 15.10 -14.60 7.66
CA VAL A 358 15.78 -13.71 6.71
C VAL A 358 15.22 -13.80 5.29
N ASP A 359 14.64 -14.96 4.92
CA ASP A 359 14.15 -15.21 3.55
C ASP A 359 13.14 -14.17 3.05
N PRO A 360 12.10 -13.78 3.81
CA PRO A 360 11.16 -12.75 3.37
C PRO A 360 11.85 -11.39 3.10
N ILE A 361 12.90 -11.06 3.84
CA ILE A 361 13.67 -9.82 3.65
C ILE A 361 14.49 -9.90 2.37
N ALA A 362 15.14 -11.04 2.12
CA ALA A 362 15.88 -11.30 0.89
C ALA A 362 14.96 -11.25 -0.34
N ASP A 363 13.73 -11.77 -0.22
CA ASP A 363 12.72 -11.71 -1.30
C ASP A 363 12.31 -10.28 -1.66
N VAL A 364 12.13 -9.42 -0.65
CA VAL A 364 11.87 -7.99 -0.88
C VAL A 364 13.03 -7.34 -1.64
N ALA A 365 14.27 -7.59 -1.21
CA ALA A 365 15.44 -7.00 -1.85
C ALA A 365 15.63 -7.50 -3.29
N ARG A 366 15.38 -8.79 -3.56
CA ARG A 366 15.40 -9.34 -4.93
C ARG A 366 14.38 -8.64 -5.82
N ARG A 367 13.14 -8.44 -5.34
CA ARG A 367 12.12 -7.71 -6.09
C ARG A 367 12.49 -6.24 -6.33
N ALA A 368 13.04 -5.56 -5.32
CA ALA A 368 13.50 -4.19 -5.44
C ALA A 368 14.62 -4.03 -6.48
N ALA A 369 15.47 -5.06 -6.65
CA ALA A 369 16.52 -5.08 -7.64
C ALA A 369 15.98 -5.26 -9.07
N LEU A 370 14.91 -6.04 -9.26
CA LEU A 370 14.28 -6.28 -10.58
C LEU A 370 13.61 -5.03 -11.19
N HIS A 371 13.19 -4.08 -10.37
CA HIS A 371 12.58 -2.81 -10.83
C HIS A 371 13.61 -1.72 -11.16
N GLN A 372 14.84 -2.11 -11.55
CA GLN A 372 15.90 -1.19 -12.02
C GLN A 372 16.03 -1.13 -13.54
N SER A 373 15.34 -2.00 -14.27
CA SER A 373 15.38 -2.07 -15.75
C SER A 373 14.24 -1.31 -16.39
#